data_c584dee17b1a2baca7321f5ad773fc25
#
_entry.id   c584dee17b1a2baca7321f5ad773fc25
#
_cell.length_a   1.000
_cell.length_b   1.000
_cell.length_c   1.000
_cell.angle_alpha   90.00
_cell.angle_beta   90.00
_cell.angle_gamma   90.00
#
_symmetry.space_group_name_H-M   'P 1'
#
loop_
_entity.id
_entity.type
_entity.pdbx_description
1 polymer ?
#
loop_
_entity_poly.entity_id
_entity_poly.type
_entity_poly.pdbx_seq_one_letter_code
_entity_poly.pdbx_strand_id
1 'polypeptide(L)'
;MAFVIKDRVKETSTTTGTGTLTLDGAATGFETFSGALGNTSTTYYAIASQNSGDFEVGIGTVGAGTLARTTILTSSNSNNAVNFSAGTKDVFVTLPASKTILLNDSSTVDINGNLDVDGGTIKLDGNYPTGSDNVALGNTALDSVAGNGNENTAIGNNALTAVTSADANTAVGQNTLRSNLQSNNTAIGASAMCANDNGYDNTAVGKNSLNKNTGGYQNTAVGNNSLCANLSADDGTAIGFNALKSNTTGNANTAVGSSALLSNTTASNNTAFGTETLKTTTTGCENVAVGRQALRLNSTGDNNVAIGIYSLEANTTADNNTAVGACTL
;
A
#
# COMPACT_ATOMS: atom_id res chain seq x y z
N MET A 1 -2.00 36.11 -5.90
CA MET A 1 -2.93 36.12 -7.03
C MET A 1 -3.73 34.83 -6.96
N ALA A 2 -5.07 34.91 -7.06
CA ALA A 2 -5.89 33.70 -7.11
C ALA A 2 -5.88 33.15 -8.56
N PHE A 3 -5.76 31.82 -8.70
CA PHE A 3 -6.00 31.15 -9.97
C PHE A 3 -7.49 30.81 -10.05
N VAL A 4 -8.20 31.34 -11.06
CA VAL A 4 -9.67 31.25 -11.17
C VAL A 4 -10.04 30.76 -12.55
N ILE A 5 -10.93 29.77 -12.63
CA ILE A 5 -11.56 29.31 -13.87
C ILE A 5 -13.07 29.46 -13.70
N LYS A 6 -13.76 30.03 -14.69
CA LYS A 6 -15.22 30.12 -14.74
C LYS A 6 -15.74 29.85 -16.14
N ASP A 7 -16.91 29.31 -16.22
CA ASP A 7 -17.62 29.08 -17.47
C ASP A 7 -18.18 30.39 -18.05
N ARG A 8 -18.41 30.40 -19.35
CA ARG A 8 -19.06 31.50 -20.09
C ARG A 8 -18.33 32.85 -19.97
N VAL A 9 -17.00 32.82 -19.91
CA VAL A 9 -16.16 34.03 -20.01
C VAL A 9 -15.59 34.13 -21.40
N LYS A 10 -16.01 35.13 -22.16
CA LYS A 10 -15.53 35.40 -23.51
C LYS A 10 -15.64 36.87 -23.83
N GLU A 11 -14.57 37.45 -24.34
CA GLU A 11 -14.50 38.81 -24.86
C GLU A 11 -13.85 38.78 -26.27
N THR A 12 -13.93 39.87 -26.97
CA THR A 12 -13.16 40.07 -28.18
C THR A 12 -11.97 40.99 -27.94
N SER A 13 -11.02 40.99 -28.87
CA SER A 13 -9.88 41.91 -28.87
C SER A 13 -9.44 42.21 -30.28
N THR A 14 -9.10 43.46 -30.54
CA THR A 14 -8.49 43.91 -31.78
C THR A 14 -6.98 44.20 -31.65
N THR A 15 -6.42 44.01 -30.45
CA THR A 15 -5.01 44.24 -30.14
C THR A 15 -4.10 43.44 -31.06
N THR A 16 -3.04 44.06 -31.57
CA THR A 16 -1.99 43.43 -32.39
C THR A 16 -0.72 43.22 -31.60
N GLY A 17 0.16 42.35 -32.10
CA GLY A 17 1.47 42.12 -31.48
C GLY A 17 1.48 40.96 -30.48
N THR A 18 2.56 40.90 -29.70
CA THR A 18 2.83 39.83 -28.69
C THR A 18 2.52 40.26 -27.25
N GLY A 19 2.07 41.49 -27.04
CA GLY A 19 1.89 42.09 -25.70
C GLY A 19 0.57 41.74 -25.04
N THR A 20 0.25 42.50 -23.98
CA THR A 20 -1.04 42.44 -23.28
C THR A 20 -2.18 42.80 -24.22
N LEU A 21 -3.27 42.04 -24.18
CA LEU A 21 -4.48 42.30 -24.94
C LEU A 21 -5.34 43.35 -24.21
N THR A 22 -5.88 44.32 -24.95
CA THR A 22 -7.05 45.09 -24.55
C THR A 22 -8.30 44.30 -24.94
N LEU A 23 -9.21 44.12 -24.02
CA LEU A 23 -10.45 43.38 -24.22
C LEU A 23 -11.58 44.37 -24.51
N ASP A 24 -12.32 44.09 -25.57
CA ASP A 24 -13.32 45.03 -26.17
C ASP A 24 -14.73 44.84 -25.55
N GLY A 25 -14.86 44.00 -24.50
CA GLY A 25 -16.11 43.68 -23.81
C GLY A 25 -16.66 42.29 -24.10
N ALA A 26 -17.63 41.88 -23.30
CA ALA A 26 -18.21 40.52 -23.36
C ALA A 26 -18.93 40.24 -24.67
N ALA A 27 -18.69 39.06 -25.23
CA ALA A 27 -19.49 38.55 -26.32
C ALA A 27 -20.95 38.27 -25.84
N THR A 28 -21.91 38.34 -26.77
CA THR A 28 -23.35 38.13 -26.43
C THR A 28 -23.55 36.80 -25.69
N GLY A 29 -24.12 36.87 -24.49
CA GLY A 29 -24.38 35.71 -23.62
C GLY A 29 -23.18 35.20 -22.78
N PHE A 30 -22.09 35.98 -22.78
CA PHE A 30 -20.89 35.69 -21.96
C PHE A 30 -20.63 36.82 -20.94
N GLU A 31 -19.73 36.57 -20.01
CA GLU A 31 -19.23 37.54 -19.01
C GLU A 31 -17.86 38.08 -19.45
N THR A 32 -17.49 39.24 -18.91
CA THR A 32 -16.14 39.78 -19.06
C THR A 32 -15.14 39.06 -18.17
N PHE A 33 -13.85 39.03 -18.55
CA PHE A 33 -12.78 38.49 -17.71
C PHE A 33 -12.73 39.20 -16.35
N SER A 34 -12.75 40.50 -16.32
CA SER A 34 -12.68 41.29 -15.09
C SER A 34 -13.89 41.13 -14.19
N GLY A 35 -15.11 41.01 -14.76
CA GLY A 35 -16.36 40.81 -14.02
C GLY A 35 -16.46 39.42 -13.41
N ALA A 36 -16.13 38.38 -14.20
CA ALA A 36 -16.25 37.00 -13.78
C ALA A 36 -15.12 36.55 -12.85
N LEU A 37 -13.87 36.91 -13.16
CA LEU A 37 -12.68 36.36 -12.48
C LEU A 37 -12.08 37.35 -11.45
N GLY A 38 -12.37 38.64 -11.59
CA GLY A 38 -11.77 39.71 -10.81
C GLY A 38 -10.39 40.14 -11.31
N ASN A 39 -10.07 41.41 -11.09
CA ASN A 39 -8.77 41.97 -11.44
C ASN A 39 -7.65 41.32 -10.60
N THR A 40 -6.47 41.20 -11.17
CA THR A 40 -5.28 40.56 -10.59
C THR A 40 -5.36 39.02 -10.47
N SER A 41 -6.46 38.39 -10.85
CA SER A 41 -6.54 36.93 -10.92
C SER A 41 -5.76 36.38 -12.11
N THR A 42 -5.30 35.17 -12.00
CA THR A 42 -4.73 34.41 -13.12
C THR A 42 -5.72 33.34 -13.61
N THR A 43 -5.70 33.05 -14.92
CA THR A 43 -6.60 32.04 -15.50
C THR A 43 -5.95 31.41 -16.73
N TYR A 44 -6.46 30.24 -17.13
CA TYR A 44 -6.20 29.75 -18.48
C TYR A 44 -7.03 30.51 -19.49
N TYR A 45 -6.41 30.85 -20.61
CA TYR A 45 -7.09 31.49 -21.74
C TYR A 45 -6.80 30.78 -23.05
N ALA A 46 -7.69 30.96 -24.00
CA ALA A 46 -7.42 30.72 -25.40
C ALA A 46 -7.72 32.01 -26.21
N ILE A 47 -6.91 32.26 -27.22
CA ILE A 47 -7.09 33.31 -28.23
C ILE A 47 -7.18 32.63 -29.58
N ALA A 48 -8.19 32.99 -30.36
CA ALA A 48 -8.35 32.52 -31.73
C ALA A 48 -8.58 33.73 -32.67
N SER A 49 -7.77 33.87 -33.70
CA SER A 49 -7.97 34.90 -34.72
C SER A 49 -9.15 34.52 -35.59
N GLN A 50 -10.05 35.48 -35.85
CA GLN A 50 -11.16 35.27 -36.80
C GLN A 50 -10.74 35.37 -38.25
N ASN A 51 -9.58 35.97 -38.54
CA ASN A 51 -9.13 36.29 -39.89
C ASN A 51 -7.89 35.50 -40.34
N SER A 52 -7.31 34.69 -39.47
CA SER A 52 -6.16 33.83 -39.79
C SER A 52 -6.25 32.51 -39.00
N GLY A 53 -5.37 31.55 -39.26
CA GLY A 53 -5.25 30.34 -38.49
C GLY A 53 -4.49 30.50 -37.16
N ASP A 54 -4.23 31.71 -36.70
CA ASP A 54 -3.45 31.97 -35.50
C ASP A 54 -4.25 31.73 -34.26
N PHE A 55 -3.64 30.98 -33.34
CA PHE A 55 -4.20 30.69 -32.01
C PHE A 55 -3.10 30.69 -30.94
N GLU A 56 -3.52 30.93 -29.71
CA GLU A 56 -2.65 30.83 -28.53
C GLU A 56 -3.46 30.36 -27.33
N VAL A 57 -2.92 29.42 -26.55
CA VAL A 57 -3.47 28.98 -25.27
C VAL A 57 -2.41 29.17 -24.20
N GLY A 58 -2.78 29.76 -23.09
CA GLY A 58 -1.82 30.08 -22.06
C GLY A 58 -2.42 30.36 -20.68
N ILE A 59 -1.57 30.85 -19.81
CA ILE A 59 -1.95 31.43 -18.50
C ILE A 59 -1.81 32.94 -18.65
N GLY A 60 -2.84 33.67 -18.24
CA GLY A 60 -2.86 35.11 -18.25
C GLY A 60 -3.28 35.75 -16.95
N THR A 61 -2.86 36.99 -16.74
CA THR A 61 -3.30 37.81 -15.61
C THR A 61 -4.37 38.79 -16.06
N VAL A 62 -5.51 38.78 -15.40
CA VAL A 62 -6.67 39.63 -15.69
C VAL A 62 -6.44 41.02 -15.13
N GLY A 63 -6.61 42.04 -15.96
CA GLY A 63 -6.64 43.45 -15.58
C GLY A 63 -8.02 44.07 -15.83
N ALA A 64 -8.17 45.35 -15.51
CA ALA A 64 -9.37 46.10 -15.82
C ALA A 64 -9.51 46.29 -17.37
N GLY A 65 -10.24 45.40 -18.02
CA GLY A 65 -10.39 45.35 -19.48
C GLY A 65 -9.12 44.92 -20.20
N THR A 66 -8.23 44.16 -19.59
CA THR A 66 -6.99 43.65 -20.19
C THR A 66 -6.69 42.21 -19.78
N LEU A 67 -5.92 41.51 -20.64
CA LEU A 67 -5.38 40.17 -20.34
C LEU A 67 -3.88 40.18 -20.67
N ALA A 68 -3.03 40.10 -19.64
CA ALA A 68 -1.60 39.91 -19.81
C ALA A 68 -1.29 38.45 -20.07
N ARG A 69 -0.60 38.14 -21.17
CA ARG A 69 -0.20 36.80 -21.60
C ARG A 69 1.11 36.43 -20.89
N THR A 70 1.01 35.72 -19.74
CA THR A 70 2.17 35.49 -18.85
C THR A 70 2.91 34.20 -19.14
N THR A 71 2.22 33.16 -19.57
CA THR A 71 2.82 31.87 -19.94
C THR A 71 2.09 31.29 -21.13
N ILE A 72 2.81 30.94 -22.18
CA ILE A 72 2.25 30.30 -23.36
C ILE A 72 2.37 28.79 -23.19
N LEU A 73 1.26 28.06 -23.32
CA LEU A 73 1.22 26.60 -23.24
C LEU A 73 1.28 25.93 -24.59
N THR A 74 0.53 26.50 -25.60
CA THR A 74 0.57 26.07 -26.96
C THR A 74 0.15 27.21 -27.89
N SER A 75 0.68 27.26 -29.09
CA SER A 75 0.31 28.29 -30.05
C SER A 75 0.64 27.90 -31.49
N SER A 76 0.07 28.62 -32.47
CA SER A 76 0.43 28.55 -33.90
C SER A 76 1.87 29.01 -34.19
N ASN A 77 2.55 29.63 -33.22
CA ASN A 77 3.93 30.10 -33.32
C ASN A 77 4.91 29.18 -32.54
N SER A 78 4.83 27.87 -32.73
CA SER A 78 5.73 26.88 -32.10
C SER A 78 5.82 27.04 -30.58
N ASN A 79 4.67 27.24 -29.90
CA ASN A 79 4.52 27.49 -28.48
C ASN A 79 5.20 28.76 -27.92
N ASN A 80 5.47 29.73 -28.81
CA ASN A 80 5.86 31.08 -28.43
C ASN A 80 4.66 32.05 -28.56
N ALA A 81 4.79 33.24 -27.97
CA ALA A 81 3.76 34.27 -28.11
C ALA A 81 3.47 34.57 -29.56
N VAL A 82 2.20 34.57 -29.93
CA VAL A 82 1.75 34.86 -31.27
C VAL A 82 1.78 36.37 -31.48
N ASN A 83 2.39 36.81 -32.61
CA ASN A 83 2.33 38.18 -33.08
C ASN A 83 1.04 38.38 -33.89
N PHE A 84 -0.07 38.58 -33.17
CA PHE A 84 -1.37 38.73 -33.81
C PHE A 84 -1.43 39.93 -34.74
N SER A 85 -1.91 39.71 -35.94
CA SER A 85 -2.17 40.75 -36.94
C SER A 85 -3.45 41.55 -36.64
N ALA A 86 -3.72 42.62 -37.45
CA ALA A 86 -4.97 43.35 -37.36
C ALA A 86 -6.18 42.45 -37.64
N GLY A 87 -7.29 42.70 -36.96
CA GLY A 87 -8.53 41.92 -37.02
C GLY A 87 -9.01 41.47 -35.64
N THR A 88 -10.23 40.98 -35.60
CA THR A 88 -10.86 40.52 -34.33
C THR A 88 -10.33 39.15 -33.91
N LYS A 89 -10.08 38.98 -32.62
CA LYS A 89 -9.76 37.72 -31.95
C LYS A 89 -10.84 37.43 -30.94
N ASP A 90 -11.21 36.19 -30.87
CA ASP A 90 -11.97 35.64 -29.73
C ASP A 90 -11.02 35.32 -28.59
N VAL A 91 -11.31 35.82 -27.39
CA VAL A 91 -10.53 35.58 -26.18
C VAL A 91 -11.46 34.96 -25.13
N PHE A 92 -11.17 33.77 -24.69
CA PHE A 92 -12.06 33.05 -23.77
C PHE A 92 -11.29 32.23 -22.72
N VAL A 93 -11.93 32.00 -21.55
CA VAL A 93 -11.43 31.10 -20.56
C VAL A 93 -11.57 29.68 -21.09
N THR A 94 -10.53 28.89 -20.96
CA THR A 94 -10.52 27.48 -21.35
C THR A 94 -9.78 26.65 -20.32
N LEU A 95 -10.06 25.35 -20.27
CA LEU A 95 -9.25 24.40 -19.53
C LEU A 95 -8.42 23.60 -20.53
N PRO A 96 -7.09 23.86 -20.64
CA PRO A 96 -6.25 23.18 -21.62
C PRO A 96 -6.24 21.66 -21.38
N ALA A 97 -6.34 20.87 -22.44
CA ALA A 97 -6.33 19.41 -22.36
C ALA A 97 -5.08 18.86 -21.62
N SER A 98 -3.93 19.55 -21.77
CA SER A 98 -2.70 19.19 -21.05
C SER A 98 -2.74 19.44 -19.52
N LYS A 99 -3.78 20.11 -19.04
CA LYS A 99 -3.98 20.48 -17.63
C LYS A 99 -5.27 19.91 -17.03
N THR A 100 -5.97 19.10 -17.81
CA THR A 100 -7.26 18.52 -17.40
C THR A 100 -7.08 17.05 -17.08
N ILE A 101 -7.66 16.62 -15.96
CA ILE A 101 -7.88 15.20 -15.67
C ILE A 101 -9.23 14.85 -16.28
N LEU A 102 -9.23 14.00 -17.29
CA LEU A 102 -10.45 13.57 -17.99
C LEU A 102 -10.84 12.16 -17.55
N LEU A 103 -12.13 11.92 -17.41
CA LEU A 103 -12.66 10.57 -17.40
C LEU A 103 -12.54 10.02 -18.82
N ASN A 104 -11.96 8.82 -18.98
CA ASN A 104 -12.00 8.11 -20.24
C ASN A 104 -13.43 7.57 -20.51
N ASP A 105 -13.63 6.97 -21.67
CA ASP A 105 -14.92 6.37 -22.06
C ASP A 105 -15.36 5.19 -21.15
N SER A 106 -14.45 4.64 -20.34
CA SER A 106 -14.71 3.64 -19.31
C SER A 106 -15.00 4.25 -17.93
N SER A 107 -15.18 5.56 -17.83
CA SER A 107 -15.41 6.32 -16.59
C SER A 107 -14.26 6.24 -15.56
N THR A 108 -13.05 5.93 -16.01
CA THR A 108 -11.84 5.94 -15.19
C THR A 108 -11.05 7.23 -15.39
N VAL A 109 -10.36 7.67 -14.35
CA VAL A 109 -9.43 8.80 -14.40
C VAL A 109 -8.03 8.27 -14.66
N ASP A 110 -7.50 8.50 -15.87
CA ASP A 110 -6.11 8.22 -16.19
C ASP A 110 -5.23 9.42 -15.85
N ILE A 111 -4.36 9.26 -14.86
CA ILE A 111 -3.33 10.24 -14.51
C ILE A 111 -2.01 9.76 -15.12
N ASN A 112 -1.65 10.35 -16.25
CA ASN A 112 -0.40 10.03 -16.93
C ASN A 112 0.74 10.82 -16.26
N GLY A 113 1.24 10.33 -15.15
CA GLY A 113 2.22 10.99 -14.30
C GLY A 113 2.00 10.70 -12.81
N ASN A 114 2.60 11.50 -11.96
CA ASN A 114 2.41 11.40 -10.51
C ASN A 114 1.12 12.11 -10.08
N LEU A 115 0.37 11.49 -9.16
CA LEU A 115 -0.66 12.19 -8.40
C LEU A 115 0.02 12.83 -7.18
N ASP A 116 0.14 14.15 -7.19
CA ASP A 116 0.59 14.95 -6.05
C ASP A 116 -0.62 15.61 -5.40
N VAL A 117 -0.87 15.30 -4.13
CA VAL A 117 -1.98 15.86 -3.34
C VAL A 117 -1.39 16.73 -2.23
N ASP A 118 -1.07 17.98 -2.58
CA ASP A 118 -0.53 18.97 -1.64
C ASP A 118 -1.61 19.42 -0.66
N GLY A 119 -1.43 19.06 0.61
CA GLY A 119 -2.31 19.45 1.73
C GLY A 119 -3.69 18.78 1.75
N GLY A 120 -3.95 17.82 0.88
CA GLY A 120 -5.20 17.07 0.81
C GLY A 120 -5.09 15.63 1.33
N THR A 121 -6.22 14.93 1.35
CA THR A 121 -6.30 13.50 1.66
C THR A 121 -6.69 12.73 0.41
N ILE A 122 -5.96 11.66 0.09
CA ILE A 122 -6.42 10.67 -0.88
C ILE A 122 -7.39 9.74 -0.16
N LYS A 123 -8.67 9.86 -0.50
CA LYS A 123 -9.72 8.97 -0.02
C LYS A 123 -9.87 7.80 -0.99
N LEU A 124 -9.63 6.60 -0.50
CA LEU A 124 -9.85 5.35 -1.23
C LEU A 124 -11.07 4.66 -0.61
N ASP A 125 -12.22 5.31 -0.71
CA ASP A 125 -13.51 4.81 -0.24
C ASP A 125 -14.42 4.55 -1.46
N GLY A 126 -14.23 3.48 -2.11
CA GLY A 126 -15.04 3.10 -3.24
C GLY A 126 -15.44 1.63 -3.15
N ASN A 127 -16.48 1.25 -3.88
CA ASN A 127 -16.85 -0.16 -4.05
C ASN A 127 -15.86 -0.91 -4.96
N TYR A 128 -14.58 -0.61 -4.85
CA TYR A 128 -13.54 -1.37 -5.53
C TYR A 128 -12.41 -1.67 -4.54
N PRO A 129 -12.22 -2.91 -4.31
CA PRO A 129 -13.09 -4.06 -4.66
C PRO A 129 -14.46 -3.96 -3.97
N THR A 130 -15.46 -4.69 -4.46
CA THR A 130 -16.80 -4.72 -3.85
C THR A 130 -16.71 -5.05 -2.36
N GLY A 131 -17.54 -4.42 -1.51
CA GLY A 131 -17.45 -4.49 -0.06
C GLY A 131 -17.19 -3.10 0.54
N SER A 132 -17.33 -2.95 1.86
CA SER A 132 -17.18 -1.68 2.56
C SER A 132 -15.81 -1.55 3.22
N ASP A 133 -15.30 -0.32 3.27
CA ASP A 133 -14.11 0.04 4.06
C ASP A 133 -12.81 -0.70 3.66
N ASN A 134 -12.68 -1.08 2.37
CA ASN A 134 -11.51 -1.76 1.84
C ASN A 134 -10.48 -0.79 1.28
N VAL A 135 -9.19 -1.11 1.45
CA VAL A 135 -8.06 -0.42 0.81
C VAL A 135 -7.31 -1.41 -0.09
N ALA A 136 -7.18 -1.09 -1.39
CA ALA A 136 -6.44 -1.91 -2.34
C ALA A 136 -5.45 -1.07 -3.15
N LEU A 137 -4.15 -1.35 -3.02
CA LEU A 137 -3.07 -0.68 -3.74
C LEU A 137 -2.11 -1.72 -4.34
N GLY A 138 -2.15 -1.89 -5.63
CA GLY A 138 -1.26 -2.83 -6.34
C GLY A 138 -1.99 -3.63 -7.41
N ASN A 139 -1.23 -4.20 -8.33
CA ASN A 139 -1.81 -5.03 -9.38
C ASN A 139 -2.46 -6.28 -8.76
N THR A 140 -3.71 -6.53 -9.07
CA THR A 140 -4.54 -7.64 -8.55
C THR A 140 -4.66 -7.68 -7.01
N ALA A 141 -4.44 -6.54 -6.32
CA ALA A 141 -4.72 -6.47 -4.89
C ALA A 141 -6.24 -6.51 -4.67
N LEU A 142 -6.71 -7.49 -3.86
CA LEU A 142 -8.11 -7.65 -3.46
C LEU A 142 -9.13 -7.72 -4.63
N ASP A 143 -8.73 -8.28 -5.79
CA ASP A 143 -9.53 -8.25 -7.02
C ASP A 143 -10.65 -9.32 -7.10
N SER A 144 -10.72 -10.25 -6.15
CA SER A 144 -11.73 -11.30 -6.11
C SER A 144 -12.88 -11.04 -5.12
N VAL A 145 -12.87 -9.93 -4.39
CA VAL A 145 -13.95 -9.63 -3.43
C VAL A 145 -15.29 -9.44 -4.14
N ALA A 146 -16.26 -10.26 -3.78
CA ALA A 146 -17.60 -10.31 -4.37
C ALA A 146 -18.68 -9.91 -3.34
N GLY A 147 -18.68 -8.67 -2.91
CA GLY A 147 -19.82 -8.06 -2.23
C GLY A 147 -19.86 -8.10 -0.70
N ASN A 148 -19.22 -9.03 -0.03
CA ASN A 148 -19.31 -9.16 1.43
C ASN A 148 -17.96 -9.14 2.18
N GLY A 149 -16.83 -8.98 1.51
CA GLY A 149 -15.54 -8.83 2.18
C GLY A 149 -15.31 -7.37 2.56
N ASN A 150 -15.24 -7.07 3.86
CA ASN A 150 -15.17 -5.71 4.38
C ASN A 150 -13.91 -5.49 5.21
N GLU A 151 -13.54 -4.22 5.43
CA GLU A 151 -12.47 -3.82 6.34
C GLU A 151 -11.09 -4.43 6.00
N ASN A 152 -10.85 -4.78 4.73
CA ASN A 152 -9.59 -5.37 4.30
C ASN A 152 -8.61 -4.30 3.79
N THR A 153 -7.34 -4.43 4.16
CA THR A 153 -6.25 -3.62 3.63
C THR A 153 -5.29 -4.48 2.84
N ALA A 154 -5.18 -4.25 1.52
CA ALA A 154 -4.29 -4.97 0.61
C ALA A 154 -3.34 -4.00 -0.10
N ILE A 155 -2.05 -4.06 0.20
CA ILE A 155 -1.02 -3.22 -0.40
C ILE A 155 0.08 -4.09 -0.98
N GLY A 156 0.16 -4.19 -2.29
CA GLY A 156 1.16 -4.98 -3.00
C GLY A 156 0.57 -5.84 -4.12
N ASN A 157 1.42 -6.26 -5.05
CA ASN A 157 1.00 -7.16 -6.13
C ASN A 157 0.50 -8.50 -5.56
N ASN A 158 -0.68 -8.95 -5.96
CA ASN A 158 -1.37 -10.15 -5.49
C ASN A 158 -1.63 -10.20 -3.97
N ALA A 159 -1.72 -9.07 -3.28
CA ALA A 159 -2.13 -9.05 -1.87
C ALA A 159 -3.63 -9.35 -1.77
N LEU A 160 -4.03 -10.32 -0.91
CA LEU A 160 -5.42 -10.75 -0.70
C LEU A 160 -6.19 -11.10 -1.98
N THR A 161 -5.52 -11.63 -3.00
CA THR A 161 -6.13 -11.88 -4.33
C THR A 161 -7.31 -12.87 -4.26
N ALA A 162 -7.28 -13.88 -3.39
CA ALA A 162 -8.32 -14.91 -3.33
C ALA A 162 -9.50 -14.59 -2.40
N VAL A 163 -9.43 -13.50 -1.64
CA VAL A 163 -10.52 -13.12 -0.72
C VAL A 163 -11.80 -12.86 -1.48
N THR A 164 -12.88 -13.55 -1.09
CA THR A 164 -14.21 -13.36 -1.66
C THR A 164 -15.21 -12.75 -0.68
N SER A 165 -15.14 -13.13 0.59
CA SER A 165 -16.09 -12.72 1.63
C SER A 165 -15.47 -12.57 3.03
N ALA A 166 -14.15 -12.71 3.17
CA ALA A 166 -13.47 -12.57 4.46
C ALA A 166 -13.25 -11.10 4.82
N ASP A 167 -13.31 -10.79 6.11
CA ASP A 167 -13.27 -9.45 6.67
C ASP A 167 -12.01 -9.20 7.50
N ALA A 168 -11.70 -7.93 7.73
CA ALA A 168 -10.71 -7.46 8.69
C ALA A 168 -9.30 -8.06 8.48
N ASN A 169 -8.87 -8.24 7.23
CA ASN A 169 -7.53 -8.70 6.92
C ASN A 169 -6.60 -7.54 6.56
N THR A 170 -5.37 -7.59 7.03
CA THR A 170 -4.31 -6.64 6.63
C THR A 170 -3.19 -7.37 5.91
N ALA A 171 -2.94 -7.04 4.65
CA ALA A 171 -1.90 -7.60 3.80
C ALA A 171 -1.01 -6.51 3.20
N VAL A 172 0.24 -6.44 3.60
CA VAL A 172 1.21 -5.48 3.05
C VAL A 172 2.44 -6.22 2.51
N GLY A 173 2.59 -6.24 1.20
CA GLY A 173 3.69 -6.92 0.50
C GLY A 173 3.23 -7.76 -0.68
N GLN A 174 4.17 -8.11 -1.56
CA GLN A 174 3.89 -8.97 -2.71
C GLN A 174 3.47 -10.38 -2.27
N ASN A 175 2.41 -10.93 -2.85
CA ASN A 175 1.84 -12.25 -2.58
C ASN A 175 1.46 -12.49 -1.10
N THR A 176 1.22 -11.43 -0.34
CA THR A 176 0.83 -11.53 1.07
C THR A 176 -0.64 -11.94 1.18
N LEU A 177 -0.94 -12.95 2.01
CA LEU A 177 -2.30 -13.52 2.15
C LEU A 177 -2.95 -13.86 0.80
N ARG A 178 -2.15 -14.26 -0.19
CA ARG A 178 -2.63 -14.46 -1.57
C ARG A 178 -3.81 -15.44 -1.68
N SER A 179 -3.78 -16.53 -0.93
CA SER A 179 -4.80 -17.59 -0.98
C SER A 179 -5.80 -17.51 0.19
N ASN A 180 -5.84 -16.41 0.93
CA ASN A 180 -6.64 -16.27 2.14
C ASN A 180 -8.15 -16.28 1.86
N LEU A 181 -8.88 -17.08 2.62
CA LEU A 181 -10.35 -17.15 2.58
C LEU A 181 -10.99 -16.86 3.95
N GLN A 182 -10.20 -16.53 4.98
CA GLN A 182 -10.66 -16.33 6.35
C GLN A 182 -10.36 -14.93 6.87
N SER A 183 -11.02 -14.54 7.94
CA SER A 183 -10.99 -13.21 8.53
C SER A 183 -9.89 -13.02 9.58
N ASN A 184 -9.65 -11.77 9.97
CA ASN A 184 -8.82 -11.36 11.10
C ASN A 184 -7.33 -11.72 10.97
N ASN A 185 -6.79 -11.84 9.78
CA ASN A 185 -5.37 -12.10 9.61
C ASN A 185 -4.59 -10.80 9.33
N THR A 186 -3.45 -10.65 10.00
CA THR A 186 -2.50 -9.56 9.74
C THR A 186 -1.21 -10.12 9.18
N ALA A 187 -0.85 -9.76 7.93
CA ALA A 187 0.38 -10.18 7.29
C ALA A 187 1.15 -9.01 6.67
N ILE A 188 2.40 -8.85 7.06
CA ILE A 188 3.28 -7.79 6.55
C ILE A 188 4.61 -8.39 6.10
N GLY A 189 4.91 -8.31 4.81
CA GLY A 189 6.14 -8.85 4.22
C GLY A 189 5.88 -9.70 2.98
N ALA A 190 6.84 -9.76 2.06
CA ALA A 190 6.68 -10.54 0.85
C ALA A 190 6.42 -12.02 1.17
N SER A 191 5.34 -12.58 0.62
CA SER A 191 4.88 -13.95 0.81
C SER A 191 4.57 -14.33 2.27
N ALA A 192 4.30 -13.36 3.16
CA ALA A 192 3.77 -13.66 4.48
C ALA A 192 2.36 -14.29 4.32
N MET A 193 2.10 -15.39 4.99
CA MET A 193 0.85 -16.18 4.91
C MET A 193 0.34 -16.42 3.48
N CYS A 194 1.26 -16.64 2.53
CA CYS A 194 0.89 -16.76 1.11
C CYS A 194 -0.10 -17.89 0.82
N ALA A 195 0.00 -19.01 1.52
CA ALA A 195 -0.84 -20.19 1.33
C ALA A 195 -1.97 -20.31 2.35
N ASN A 196 -2.24 -19.27 3.14
CA ASN A 196 -3.32 -19.32 4.14
C ASN A 196 -4.67 -19.50 3.44
N ASP A 197 -5.34 -20.58 3.73
CA ASP A 197 -6.64 -20.94 3.15
C ASP A 197 -7.74 -20.86 4.23
N ASN A 198 -7.59 -21.65 5.29
CA ASN A 198 -8.57 -21.75 6.36
C ASN A 198 -8.08 -21.20 7.72
N GLY A 199 -6.88 -20.63 7.79
CA GLY A 199 -6.34 -20.05 9.03
C GLY A 199 -6.90 -18.66 9.30
N TYR A 200 -7.27 -18.37 10.53
CA TYR A 200 -7.82 -17.09 11.00
C TYR A 200 -7.11 -16.62 12.28
N ASP A 201 -7.29 -15.36 12.64
CA ASP A 201 -6.69 -14.73 13.83
C ASP A 201 -5.15 -14.86 13.88
N ASN A 202 -4.48 -14.91 12.73
CA ASN A 202 -3.02 -15.03 12.68
C ASN A 202 -2.34 -13.67 12.46
N THR A 203 -1.17 -13.50 13.07
CA THR A 203 -0.28 -12.36 12.83
C THR A 203 1.06 -12.83 12.27
N ALA A 204 1.43 -12.36 11.07
CA ALA A 204 2.68 -12.69 10.40
C ALA A 204 3.42 -11.43 9.93
N VAL A 205 4.58 -11.15 10.51
CA VAL A 205 5.40 -9.99 10.15
C VAL A 205 6.80 -10.45 9.74
N GLY A 206 7.13 -10.30 8.47
CA GLY A 206 8.42 -10.71 7.90
C GLY A 206 8.26 -11.51 6.62
N LYS A 207 9.28 -11.50 5.77
CA LYS A 207 9.29 -12.31 4.54
C LYS A 207 9.11 -13.79 4.87
N ASN A 208 8.17 -14.46 4.18
CA ASN A 208 7.83 -15.88 4.36
C ASN A 208 7.40 -16.26 5.80
N SER A 209 7.00 -15.34 6.67
CA SER A 209 6.39 -15.69 7.95
C SER A 209 5.05 -16.41 7.72
N LEU A 210 4.80 -17.53 8.41
CA LEU A 210 3.61 -18.39 8.22
C LEU A 210 3.30 -18.72 6.74
N ASN A 211 4.32 -18.82 5.90
CA ASN A 211 4.15 -18.90 4.44
C ASN A 211 3.25 -20.06 3.98
N LYS A 212 3.40 -21.24 4.59
CA LYS A 212 2.69 -22.47 4.19
C LYS A 212 1.44 -22.75 5.06
N ASN A 213 1.07 -21.84 5.93
CA ASN A 213 -0.11 -22.05 6.78
C ASN A 213 -1.35 -22.30 5.90
N THR A 214 -1.99 -23.43 6.09
CA THR A 214 -3.23 -23.76 5.37
C THR A 214 -4.44 -23.71 6.27
N GLY A 215 -4.31 -24.10 7.54
CA GLY A 215 -5.43 -24.19 8.48
C GLY A 215 -5.16 -23.75 9.89
N GLY A 216 -3.89 -23.48 10.25
CA GLY A 216 -3.54 -23.06 11.62
C GLY A 216 -4.09 -21.67 11.97
N TYR A 217 -4.54 -21.48 13.19
CA TYR A 217 -5.15 -20.27 13.71
C TYR A 217 -4.47 -19.78 15.00
N GLN A 218 -4.71 -18.51 15.36
CA GLN A 218 -4.18 -17.85 16.57
C GLN A 218 -2.65 -17.91 16.69
N ASN A 219 -1.93 -17.92 15.56
CA ASN A 219 -0.47 -17.92 15.55
C ASN A 219 0.10 -16.50 15.43
N THR A 220 1.21 -16.26 16.13
CA THR A 220 2.01 -15.03 16.02
C THR A 220 3.41 -15.36 15.50
N ALA A 221 3.74 -14.89 14.30
CA ALA A 221 5.02 -15.10 13.65
C ALA A 221 5.69 -13.79 13.27
N VAL A 222 6.76 -13.41 13.96
CA VAL A 222 7.50 -12.16 13.70
C VAL A 222 8.96 -12.48 13.39
N GLY A 223 9.35 -12.23 12.15
CA GLY A 223 10.71 -12.51 11.66
C GLY A 223 10.72 -13.22 10.32
N ASN A 224 11.83 -13.13 9.59
CA ASN A 224 12.00 -13.83 8.32
C ASN A 224 11.95 -15.35 8.56
N ASN A 225 11.10 -16.06 7.80
CA ASN A 225 10.83 -17.50 7.89
C ASN A 225 10.34 -17.99 9.26
N SER A 226 9.80 -17.15 10.15
CA SER A 226 9.16 -17.62 11.39
C SER A 226 7.91 -18.44 11.05
N LEU A 227 7.73 -19.62 11.69
CA LEU A 227 6.63 -20.57 11.41
C LEU A 227 6.41 -20.84 9.90
N CYS A 228 7.47 -20.79 9.10
CA CYS A 228 7.36 -20.84 7.64
C CYS A 228 6.71 -22.14 7.11
N ALA A 229 6.96 -23.27 7.75
CA ALA A 229 6.44 -24.57 7.33
C ALA A 229 5.11 -24.97 8.00
N ASN A 230 4.54 -24.10 8.84
CA ASN A 230 3.28 -24.40 9.54
C ASN A 230 2.19 -24.80 8.53
N LEU A 231 1.51 -25.90 8.79
CA LEU A 231 0.36 -26.34 8.00
C LEU A 231 -0.95 -26.13 8.75
N SER A 232 -1.03 -26.67 9.98
CA SER A 232 -2.27 -26.65 10.76
C SER A 232 -2.05 -26.50 12.25
N ALA A 233 -0.84 -26.13 12.69
CA ALA A 233 -0.59 -25.90 14.11
C ALA A 233 -1.21 -24.58 14.56
N ASP A 234 -1.74 -24.59 15.78
CA ASP A 234 -2.45 -23.49 16.42
C ASP A 234 -1.68 -22.95 17.62
N ASP A 235 -2.03 -21.73 18.08
CA ASP A 235 -1.53 -21.12 19.31
C ASP A 235 0.00 -20.96 19.36
N GLY A 236 0.66 -20.94 18.21
CA GLY A 236 2.10 -20.82 18.10
C GLY A 236 2.60 -19.37 18.20
N THR A 237 3.64 -19.12 19.00
CA THR A 237 4.35 -17.85 19.06
C THR A 237 5.79 -18.01 18.60
N ALA A 238 6.16 -17.41 17.46
CA ALA A 238 7.51 -17.45 16.90
C ALA A 238 8.04 -16.05 16.63
N ILE A 239 9.00 -15.60 17.42
CA ILE A 239 9.62 -14.28 17.30
C ILE A 239 11.13 -14.42 17.06
N GLY A 240 11.57 -14.14 15.84
CA GLY A 240 12.99 -14.22 15.45
C GLY A 240 13.20 -14.85 14.09
N PHE A 241 14.40 -14.65 13.54
CA PHE A 241 14.82 -15.28 12.28
C PHE A 241 14.78 -16.81 12.41
N ASN A 242 14.02 -17.50 11.56
CA ASN A 242 13.84 -18.95 11.54
C ASN A 242 13.28 -19.54 12.86
N ALA A 243 12.65 -18.79 13.75
CA ALA A 243 11.98 -19.35 14.92
C ALA A 243 10.83 -20.28 14.47
N LEU A 244 10.74 -21.50 15.02
CA LEU A 244 9.75 -22.54 14.64
C LEU A 244 9.65 -22.79 13.12
N LYS A 245 10.72 -22.59 12.38
CA LYS A 245 10.68 -22.63 10.91
C LYS A 245 10.12 -23.92 10.34
N SER A 246 10.44 -25.09 10.94
CA SER A 246 10.08 -26.41 10.43
C SER A 246 8.79 -26.97 11.05
N ASN A 247 8.14 -26.25 11.96
CA ASN A 247 6.92 -26.69 12.63
C ASN A 247 5.81 -26.92 11.60
N THR A 248 5.18 -28.08 11.64
CA THR A 248 4.08 -28.42 10.73
C THR A 248 2.74 -28.53 11.43
N THR A 249 2.67 -29.27 12.54
CA THR A 249 1.44 -29.56 13.27
C THR A 249 1.57 -29.46 14.80
N GLY A 250 2.74 -29.08 15.32
CA GLY A 250 2.95 -28.95 16.77
C GLY A 250 2.31 -27.68 17.32
N ASN A 251 1.34 -27.83 18.25
CA ASN A 251 0.55 -26.73 18.79
C ASN A 251 1.20 -26.10 20.04
N ALA A 252 0.76 -24.89 20.36
CA ALA A 252 1.07 -24.19 21.62
C ALA A 252 2.58 -24.06 21.90
N ASN A 253 3.40 -23.89 20.90
CA ASN A 253 4.83 -23.67 21.06
C ASN A 253 5.17 -22.18 21.12
N THR A 254 6.01 -21.78 22.07
CA THR A 254 6.56 -20.44 22.17
C THR A 254 8.05 -20.44 21.87
N ALA A 255 8.48 -19.77 20.81
CA ALA A 255 9.88 -19.64 20.40
C ALA A 255 10.26 -18.16 20.21
N VAL A 256 11.11 -17.64 21.08
CA VAL A 256 11.61 -16.27 21.01
C VAL A 256 13.13 -16.29 20.91
N GLY A 257 13.64 -15.92 19.76
CA GLY A 257 15.08 -15.91 19.47
C GLY A 257 15.40 -16.47 18.09
N SER A 258 16.57 -16.10 17.55
CA SER A 258 17.02 -16.63 16.26
C SER A 258 17.21 -18.16 16.35
N SER A 259 16.56 -18.89 15.45
CA SER A 259 16.60 -20.35 15.37
C SER A 259 16.13 -21.08 16.64
N ALA A 260 15.31 -20.45 17.48
CA ALA A 260 14.64 -21.14 18.58
C ALA A 260 13.62 -22.15 18.02
N LEU A 261 13.62 -23.40 18.51
CA LEU A 261 12.79 -24.52 18.03
C LEU A 261 12.85 -24.71 16.51
N LEU A 262 14.02 -24.47 15.91
CA LEU A 262 14.19 -24.49 14.43
C LEU A 262 13.69 -25.76 13.78
N SER A 263 14.02 -26.92 14.35
CA SER A 263 13.75 -28.25 13.79
C SER A 263 12.45 -28.88 14.29
N ASN A 264 11.69 -28.18 15.12
CA ASN A 264 10.40 -28.69 15.61
C ASN A 264 9.49 -29.03 14.43
N THR A 265 8.93 -30.23 14.44
CA THR A 265 7.97 -30.65 13.39
C THR A 265 6.56 -30.84 13.94
N THR A 266 6.43 -31.66 14.97
CA THR A 266 5.14 -32.08 15.53
C THR A 266 5.04 -31.91 17.05
N ALA A 267 6.16 -31.57 17.71
CA ALA A 267 6.17 -31.40 19.15
C ALA A 267 5.33 -30.19 19.58
N SER A 268 4.66 -30.34 20.73
CA SER A 268 3.75 -29.32 21.26
C SER A 268 4.16 -28.88 22.68
N ASN A 269 3.62 -27.73 23.10
CA ASN A 269 3.75 -27.19 24.45
C ASN A 269 5.20 -26.88 24.88
N ASN A 270 6.07 -26.58 23.94
CA ASN A 270 7.45 -26.19 24.25
C ASN A 270 7.59 -24.66 24.40
N THR A 271 8.36 -24.25 25.41
CA THR A 271 8.75 -22.85 25.62
C THR A 271 10.25 -22.68 25.42
N ALA A 272 10.66 -21.94 24.40
CA ALA A 272 12.05 -21.66 24.03
C ALA A 272 12.32 -20.16 24.01
N PHE A 273 13.14 -19.66 24.92
CA PHE A 273 13.49 -18.25 25.00
C PHE A 273 15.00 -18.03 24.91
N GLY A 274 15.51 -17.64 23.77
CA GLY A 274 16.95 -17.43 23.50
C GLY A 274 17.37 -17.94 22.14
N THR A 275 18.52 -17.48 21.66
CA THR A 275 19.11 -17.93 20.39
C THR A 275 19.47 -19.41 20.43
N GLU A 276 19.03 -20.18 19.42
CA GLU A 276 19.26 -21.62 19.26
C GLU A 276 18.77 -22.50 20.45
N THR A 277 17.83 -22.01 21.22
CA THR A 277 17.19 -22.75 22.31
C THR A 277 16.31 -23.85 21.73
N LEU A 278 16.38 -25.07 22.23
CA LEU A 278 15.65 -26.27 21.73
C LEU A 278 15.78 -26.47 20.23
N LYS A 279 16.95 -26.12 19.66
CA LYS A 279 17.14 -26.00 18.19
C LYS A 279 16.87 -27.32 17.45
N THR A 280 17.26 -28.46 18.00
CA THR A 280 17.14 -29.77 17.32
C THR A 280 15.93 -30.58 17.72
N THR A 281 15.07 -30.06 18.60
CA THR A 281 13.82 -30.71 18.99
C THR A 281 12.97 -31.00 17.75
N THR A 282 12.51 -32.23 17.62
CA THR A 282 11.63 -32.70 16.56
C THR A 282 10.26 -33.10 17.06
N THR A 283 10.23 -33.97 18.09
CA THR A 283 9.01 -34.53 18.64
C THR A 283 8.93 -34.41 20.21
N GLY A 284 9.99 -33.95 20.87
CA GLY A 284 9.98 -33.73 22.32
C GLY A 284 9.05 -32.63 22.76
N CYS A 285 8.12 -32.93 23.67
CA CYS A 285 7.05 -32.05 24.13
C CYS A 285 7.28 -31.52 25.56
N GLU A 286 6.54 -30.45 25.90
CA GLU A 286 6.45 -29.95 27.28
C GLU A 286 7.79 -29.51 27.88
N ASN A 287 8.73 -29.06 27.06
CA ASN A 287 10.03 -28.58 27.53
C ASN A 287 10.01 -27.07 27.76
N VAL A 288 10.67 -26.61 28.80
CA VAL A 288 10.91 -25.20 29.09
C VAL A 288 12.41 -24.91 29.02
N ALA A 289 12.83 -24.07 28.08
CA ALA A 289 14.23 -23.69 27.91
C ALA A 289 14.38 -22.19 27.83
N VAL A 290 15.15 -21.59 28.71
CA VAL A 290 15.42 -20.16 28.78
C VAL A 290 16.92 -19.91 28.84
N GLY A 291 17.44 -19.24 27.81
CA GLY A 291 18.87 -18.95 27.70
C GLY A 291 19.43 -19.37 26.32
N ARG A 292 20.51 -18.74 25.89
CA ARG A 292 21.17 -19.12 24.64
C ARG A 292 21.60 -20.59 24.66
N GLN A 293 21.14 -21.38 23.68
CA GLN A 293 21.48 -22.79 23.51
C GLN A 293 21.07 -23.70 24.67
N ALA A 294 20.12 -23.29 25.54
CA ALA A 294 19.51 -24.17 26.51
C ALA A 294 18.76 -25.31 25.80
N LEU A 295 18.95 -26.56 26.22
CA LEU A 295 18.41 -27.77 25.59
C LEU A 295 18.65 -27.88 24.10
N ARG A 296 19.77 -27.33 23.61
CA ARG A 296 20.02 -27.18 22.14
C ARG A 296 19.96 -28.47 21.36
N LEU A 297 20.49 -29.59 21.96
CA LEU A 297 20.57 -30.90 21.29
C LEU A 297 19.41 -31.84 21.62
N ASN A 298 18.43 -31.41 22.45
CA ASN A 298 17.27 -32.19 22.75
C ASN A 298 16.47 -32.51 21.46
N SER A 299 16.34 -33.78 21.12
CA SER A 299 15.61 -34.22 19.93
C SER A 299 14.20 -34.71 20.24
N THR A 300 14.09 -35.61 21.25
CA THR A 300 12.85 -36.30 21.61
C THR A 300 12.53 -36.29 23.11
N GLY A 301 13.42 -35.74 23.97
CA GLY A 301 13.18 -35.69 25.42
C GLY A 301 12.03 -34.77 25.78
N ASP A 302 11.18 -35.25 26.71
CA ASP A 302 9.99 -34.58 27.20
C ASP A 302 10.16 -34.02 28.60
N ASN A 303 9.34 -33.02 28.97
CA ASN A 303 9.21 -32.50 30.33
C ASN A 303 10.53 -32.02 30.95
N ASN A 304 11.44 -31.46 30.18
CA ASN A 304 12.69 -30.92 30.68
C ASN A 304 12.62 -29.41 30.95
N VAL A 305 13.21 -28.97 32.07
CA VAL A 305 13.34 -27.54 32.39
C VAL A 305 14.81 -27.16 32.43
N ALA A 306 15.23 -26.25 31.55
CA ALA A 306 16.60 -25.72 31.42
C ALA A 306 16.60 -24.20 31.46
N ILE A 307 17.13 -23.61 32.51
CA ILE A 307 17.22 -22.16 32.67
C ILE A 307 18.68 -21.75 32.85
N GLY A 308 19.22 -21.04 31.85
CA GLY A 308 20.59 -20.59 31.82
C GLY A 308 21.26 -20.88 30.49
N ILE A 309 22.35 -20.14 30.19
CA ILE A 309 23.17 -20.32 28.98
C ILE A 309 23.74 -21.75 28.98
N TYR A 310 23.58 -22.51 27.88
CA TYR A 310 24.04 -23.90 27.74
C TYR A 310 23.49 -24.89 28.83
N SER A 311 22.41 -24.54 29.52
CA SER A 311 21.77 -25.46 30.47
C SER A 311 21.18 -26.67 29.75
N LEU A 312 21.48 -27.90 30.19
CA LEU A 312 21.10 -29.16 29.53
C LEU A 312 21.40 -29.21 28.05
N GLU A 313 22.49 -28.53 27.57
CA GLU A 313 22.78 -28.44 26.16
C GLU A 313 22.93 -29.79 25.47
N ALA A 314 23.55 -30.76 26.14
CA ALA A 314 23.87 -32.09 25.60
C ALA A 314 22.73 -33.11 25.79
N ASN A 315 21.64 -32.76 26.42
CA ASN A 315 20.47 -33.66 26.51
C ASN A 315 19.94 -33.94 25.10
N THR A 316 19.74 -35.20 24.78
CA THR A 316 19.20 -35.61 23.46
C THR A 316 17.83 -36.25 23.55
N THR A 317 17.62 -37.17 24.48
CA THR A 317 16.42 -38.00 24.58
C THR A 317 15.90 -38.22 26.01
N ALA A 318 16.63 -37.72 27.00
CA ALA A 318 16.22 -37.94 28.40
C ALA A 318 15.10 -36.98 28.80
N ASP A 319 14.21 -37.49 29.65
CA ASP A 319 13.01 -36.80 30.11
C ASP A 319 13.11 -36.34 31.55
N ASN A 320 12.23 -35.43 31.96
CA ASN A 320 11.99 -35.04 33.34
C ASN A 320 13.22 -34.46 34.07
N ASN A 321 14.14 -33.83 33.35
CA ASN A 321 15.32 -33.19 33.93
C ASN A 321 15.05 -31.73 34.27
N THR A 322 15.55 -31.28 35.42
CA THR A 322 15.55 -29.84 35.75
C THR A 322 16.96 -29.36 36.02
N ALA A 323 17.38 -28.32 35.28
CA ALA A 323 18.67 -27.68 35.47
C ALA A 323 18.50 -26.16 35.46
N VAL A 324 19.03 -25.50 36.46
CA VAL A 324 19.02 -24.04 36.60
C VAL A 324 20.45 -23.53 36.83
N GLY A 325 20.95 -22.72 35.95
CA GLY A 325 22.32 -22.17 35.99
C GLY A 325 23.02 -22.29 34.63
N ALA A 326 24.09 -21.53 34.46
CA ALA A 326 24.89 -21.60 33.23
C ALA A 326 25.68 -22.90 33.13
N CYS A 327 25.70 -23.56 31.98
CA CYS A 327 26.46 -24.80 31.73
C CYS A 327 26.12 -25.95 32.72
N THR A 328 24.91 -25.99 33.24
CA THR A 328 24.44 -27.12 34.07
C THR A 328 24.09 -28.30 33.16
N LEU A 329 24.28 -29.52 33.70
CA LEU A 329 24.16 -30.77 32.93
C LEU A 329 22.83 -30.94 32.24
#